data_2e9009ce0389cbfa538e069e749c480d
#
_entry.id   2e9009ce0389cbfa538e069e749c480d
#
_cell.length_a   1.000
_cell.length_b   1.000
_cell.length_c   1.000
_cell.angle_alpha   90.00
_cell.angle_beta   90.00
_cell.angle_gamma   90.00
#
_symmetry.space_group_name_H-M   'P 1'
#
loop_
_entity.id
_entity.type
_entity.pdbx_description
1 polymer ?
#
loop_
_entity_poly.entity_id
_entity_poly.type
_entity_poly.pdbx_seq_one_letter_code
_entity_poly.pdbx_strand_id
1 'polypeptide(L)'
;MLHLYELCVALDVELGNSVVHNSWYFHKDDNQLESADALAAHEEFVKAMLTSKRRGLKNRLKDYGRAYFNRSIHRRLRGDEPGYRPPCGALTDFFFIDPWGNVSPCNGSGEEWIIGNIKEDSFENIMKSEKAKKALELVKNCKRNCAFIVTERHDMVRRPWIPIKWIIKNKLRIRQGKDICWD
;
A
#
# COMPACT_ATOMS: atom_id res chain seq x y z
N MET A 1 -15.66 -4.14 -6.13
CA MET A 1 -15.09 -3.27 -5.09
C MET A 1 -16.06 -2.19 -4.62
N LEU A 2 -16.77 -1.50 -5.52
CA LEU A 2 -17.70 -0.43 -5.15
C LEU A 2 -18.80 -0.90 -4.17
N HIS A 3 -19.53 -1.97 -4.47
CA HIS A 3 -20.57 -2.51 -3.57
C HIS A 3 -20.05 -2.89 -2.17
N LEU A 4 -18.82 -3.41 -2.08
CA LEU A 4 -18.21 -3.70 -0.78
C LEU A 4 -17.92 -2.41 0.00
N TYR A 5 -17.46 -1.36 -0.68
CA TYR A 5 -17.25 -0.06 -0.06
C TYR A 5 -18.58 0.56 0.41
N GLU A 6 -19.63 0.49 -0.40
CA GLU A 6 -20.98 0.97 -0.04
C GLU A 6 -21.53 0.23 1.18
N LEU A 7 -21.33 -1.09 1.25
CA LEU A 7 -21.70 -1.89 2.42
C LEU A 7 -20.90 -1.43 3.66
N CYS A 8 -19.59 -1.22 3.54
CA CYS A 8 -18.77 -0.71 4.63
C CYS A 8 -19.22 0.68 5.11
N VAL A 9 -19.64 1.54 4.17
CA VAL A 9 -20.22 2.85 4.51
C VAL A 9 -21.53 2.71 5.25
N ALA A 10 -22.42 1.80 4.82
CA ALA A 10 -23.72 1.55 5.46
C ALA A 10 -23.57 0.99 6.87
N LEU A 11 -22.58 0.12 7.09
CA LEU A 11 -22.27 -0.50 8.38
C LEU A 11 -21.37 0.37 9.28
N ASP A 12 -20.92 1.53 8.78
CA ASP A 12 -19.94 2.43 9.44
C ASP A 12 -18.62 1.75 9.83
N VAL A 13 -18.20 0.74 9.05
CA VAL A 13 -16.90 0.06 9.18
C VAL A 13 -15.91 0.55 8.14
N GLU A 14 -14.61 0.37 8.38
CA GLU A 14 -13.56 0.78 7.46
C GLU A 14 -13.26 -0.34 6.46
N LEU A 15 -13.08 0.02 5.19
CA LEU A 15 -12.58 -0.88 4.15
C LEU A 15 -11.07 -0.69 4.00
N GLY A 16 -10.32 -1.76 4.25
CA GLY A 16 -8.92 -1.87 3.83
C GLY A 16 -8.82 -2.66 2.52
N ASN A 17 -7.96 -2.22 1.62
CA ASN A 17 -7.68 -2.95 0.39
C ASN A 17 -6.17 -2.97 0.11
N SER A 18 -5.74 -3.94 -0.66
CA SER A 18 -4.38 -4.10 -1.13
C SER A 18 -4.43 -4.62 -2.56
N VAL A 19 -3.32 -4.49 -3.27
CA VAL A 19 -3.15 -5.15 -4.56
C VAL A 19 -2.73 -6.61 -4.33
N VAL A 20 -3.19 -7.51 -5.19
CA VAL A 20 -2.64 -8.86 -5.26
C VAL A 20 -1.16 -8.76 -5.66
N HIS A 21 -0.30 -9.48 -4.98
CA HIS A 21 1.14 -9.48 -5.26
C HIS A 21 1.70 -10.89 -5.15
N ASN A 22 2.78 -11.13 -5.87
CA ASN A 22 3.54 -12.37 -5.75
C ASN A 22 4.30 -12.34 -4.42
N SER A 23 4.30 -13.45 -3.72
CA SER A 23 4.94 -13.59 -2.44
C SER A 23 5.47 -15.01 -2.25
N TRP A 24 6.74 -15.13 -1.90
CA TRP A 24 7.33 -16.40 -1.48
C TRP A 24 6.53 -17.05 -0.34
N TYR A 25 6.12 -16.23 0.63
CA TYR A 25 5.37 -16.69 1.79
C TYR A 25 4.03 -17.36 1.45
N PHE A 26 3.34 -16.88 0.42
CA PHE A 26 2.08 -17.45 -0.05
C PHE A 26 2.27 -18.45 -1.20
N HIS A 27 3.50 -18.80 -1.54
CA HIS A 27 3.83 -19.69 -2.66
C HIS A 27 3.14 -19.29 -3.97
N LYS A 28 3.13 -17.97 -4.24
CA LYS A 28 2.42 -17.38 -5.37
C LYS A 28 3.35 -16.50 -6.18
N ASP A 29 3.54 -16.82 -7.46
CA ASP A 29 4.43 -16.14 -8.38
C ASP A 29 3.80 -15.80 -9.75
N ASP A 30 2.56 -16.28 -9.98
CA ASP A 30 1.85 -16.22 -11.24
C ASP A 30 0.64 -15.25 -11.26
N ASN A 31 0.55 -14.32 -10.30
CA ASN A 31 -0.54 -13.36 -10.27
C ASN A 31 -0.46 -12.40 -11.46
N GLN A 32 -1.49 -12.39 -12.29
CA GLN A 32 -1.70 -11.43 -13.36
C GLN A 32 -2.57 -10.28 -12.83
N LEU A 33 -2.12 -9.05 -13.03
CA LEU A 33 -2.77 -7.86 -12.48
C LEU A 33 -3.44 -7.00 -13.54
N GLU A 34 -3.13 -7.23 -14.81
CA GLU A 34 -3.62 -6.42 -15.92
C GLU A 34 -5.01 -6.90 -16.36
N SER A 35 -6.01 -6.06 -16.16
CA SER A 35 -7.39 -6.28 -16.60
C SER A 35 -8.11 -4.94 -16.78
N ALA A 36 -8.67 -4.70 -17.95
CA ALA A 36 -9.44 -3.50 -18.23
C ALA A 36 -10.67 -3.36 -17.31
N ASP A 37 -11.36 -4.49 -17.04
CA ASP A 37 -12.51 -4.49 -16.13
C ASP A 37 -12.10 -4.19 -14.68
N ALA A 38 -10.94 -4.69 -14.25
CA ALA A 38 -10.41 -4.38 -12.93
C ALA A 38 -10.04 -2.91 -12.79
N LEU A 39 -9.49 -2.29 -13.84
CA LEU A 39 -9.19 -0.86 -13.89
C LEU A 39 -10.45 -0.02 -13.77
N ALA A 40 -11.47 -0.28 -14.60
CA ALA A 40 -12.73 0.46 -14.56
C ALA A 40 -13.42 0.35 -13.20
N ALA A 41 -13.52 -0.86 -12.64
CA ALA A 41 -14.10 -1.08 -11.32
C ALA A 41 -13.28 -0.40 -10.19
N HIS A 42 -11.97 -0.31 -10.35
CA HIS A 42 -11.10 0.38 -9.40
C HIS A 42 -11.24 1.90 -9.49
N GLU A 43 -11.40 2.47 -10.68
CA GLU A 43 -11.66 3.90 -10.87
C GLU A 43 -12.96 4.35 -10.21
N GLU A 44 -14.06 3.60 -10.40
CA GLU A 44 -15.34 3.86 -9.75
C GLU A 44 -15.21 3.81 -8.22
N PHE A 45 -14.49 2.83 -7.69
CA PHE A 45 -14.23 2.71 -6.27
C PHE A 45 -13.46 3.92 -5.72
N VAL A 46 -12.41 4.37 -6.41
CA VAL A 46 -11.64 5.57 -5.99
C VAL A 46 -12.48 6.84 -6.09
N LYS A 47 -13.32 6.97 -7.12
CA LYS A 47 -14.27 8.08 -7.27
C LYS A 47 -15.28 8.12 -6.13
N ALA A 48 -15.79 6.96 -5.70
CA ALA A 48 -16.68 6.87 -4.54
C ALA A 48 -15.99 7.33 -3.23
N MET A 49 -14.74 6.94 -3.00
CA MET A 49 -13.97 7.41 -1.84
C MET A 49 -13.72 8.93 -1.87
N LEU A 50 -13.39 9.52 -3.03
CA LEU A 50 -13.18 10.96 -3.20
C LEU A 50 -14.47 11.76 -2.99
N THR A 51 -15.62 11.15 -3.22
CA THR A 51 -16.96 11.73 -3.01
C THR A 51 -17.66 11.16 -1.77
N SER A 52 -16.89 10.64 -0.82
CA SER A 52 -17.38 9.93 0.37
C SER A 52 -18.54 10.65 1.07
N LYS A 53 -19.61 9.89 1.32
CA LYS A 53 -20.81 10.30 2.04
C LYS A 53 -20.79 9.84 3.51
N ARG A 54 -19.67 9.30 4.01
CA ARG A 54 -19.58 8.83 5.39
C ARG A 54 -19.88 9.93 6.39
N ARG A 55 -20.45 9.53 7.51
CA ARG A 55 -20.73 10.44 8.63
C ARG A 55 -19.42 10.90 9.28
N GLY A 56 -19.36 12.19 9.61
CA GLY A 56 -18.22 12.80 10.28
C GLY A 56 -17.03 13.13 9.35
N LEU A 57 -16.38 14.25 9.62
CA LEU A 57 -15.25 14.74 8.83
C LEU A 57 -14.06 13.78 8.87
N LYS A 58 -13.77 13.21 10.04
CA LYS A 58 -12.66 12.26 10.25
C LYS A 58 -12.75 11.06 9.30
N ASN A 59 -13.96 10.46 9.17
CA ASN A 59 -14.17 9.29 8.31
C ASN A 59 -14.01 9.66 6.82
N ARG A 60 -14.50 10.82 6.41
CA ARG A 60 -14.29 11.33 5.04
C ARG A 60 -12.83 11.61 4.73
N LEU A 61 -12.08 12.18 5.67
CA LEU A 61 -10.64 12.42 5.49
C LEU A 61 -9.87 11.09 5.36
N LYS A 62 -10.26 10.05 6.10
CA LYS A 62 -9.69 8.70 5.95
C LYS A 62 -9.95 8.13 4.55
N ASP A 63 -11.19 8.28 4.04
CA ASP A 63 -11.52 7.83 2.68
C ASP A 63 -10.71 8.59 1.62
N TYR A 64 -10.52 9.90 1.78
CA TYR A 64 -9.69 10.70 0.86
C TYR A 64 -8.22 10.24 0.88
N GLY A 65 -7.68 9.94 2.06
CA GLY A 65 -6.33 9.36 2.19
C GLY A 65 -6.21 7.99 1.53
N ARG A 66 -7.24 7.14 1.67
CA ARG A 66 -7.31 5.84 1.00
C ARG A 66 -7.46 5.98 -0.52
N ALA A 67 -8.23 6.95 -1.00
CA ALA A 67 -8.32 7.24 -2.42
C ALA A 67 -6.94 7.59 -3.00
N TYR A 68 -6.16 8.39 -2.30
CA TYR A 68 -4.79 8.70 -2.72
C TYR A 68 -3.88 7.46 -2.69
N PHE A 69 -3.95 6.62 -1.65
CA PHE A 69 -3.22 5.35 -1.62
C PHE A 69 -3.57 4.47 -2.83
N ASN A 70 -4.83 4.43 -3.21
CA ASN A 70 -5.29 3.66 -4.37
C ASN A 70 -4.76 4.19 -5.72
N ARG A 71 -4.22 5.41 -5.78
CA ARG A 71 -3.47 5.89 -6.94
C ARG A 71 -2.28 4.99 -7.29
N SER A 72 -1.54 4.54 -6.28
CA SER A 72 -0.41 3.62 -6.49
C SER A 72 -0.88 2.24 -6.97
N ILE A 73 -2.00 1.74 -6.44
CA ILE A 73 -2.62 0.49 -6.90
C ILE A 73 -3.08 0.63 -8.36
N HIS A 74 -3.74 1.74 -8.71
CA HIS A 74 -4.21 2.00 -10.07
C HIS A 74 -3.07 2.00 -11.09
N ARG A 75 -1.97 2.70 -10.78
CA ARG A 75 -0.78 2.71 -11.64
C ARG A 75 -0.22 1.32 -11.87
N ARG A 76 -0.19 0.50 -10.81
CA ARG A 76 0.25 -0.88 -10.91
C ARG A 76 -0.69 -1.74 -11.77
N LEU A 77 -2.01 -1.55 -11.63
CA LEU A 77 -3.00 -2.26 -12.47
C LEU A 77 -2.91 -1.88 -13.95
N ARG A 78 -2.41 -0.68 -14.25
CA ARG A 78 -2.14 -0.21 -15.63
C ARG A 78 -0.84 -0.74 -16.21
N GLY A 79 -0.01 -1.43 -15.43
CA GLY A 79 1.35 -1.78 -15.84
C GLY A 79 2.30 -0.58 -15.92
N ASP A 80 1.93 0.57 -15.36
CA ASP A 80 2.79 1.75 -15.39
C ASP A 80 4.10 1.46 -14.65
N GLU A 81 5.22 1.80 -15.28
CA GLU A 81 6.50 1.84 -14.59
C GLU A 81 6.39 2.76 -13.38
N PRO A 82 6.88 2.33 -12.22
CA PRO A 82 6.83 3.20 -11.06
C PRO A 82 7.69 4.43 -11.34
N GLY A 83 7.07 5.60 -11.33
CA GLY A 83 7.78 6.86 -11.29
C GLY A 83 8.58 7.00 -9.99
N TYR A 84 8.51 8.14 -9.33
CA TYR A 84 9.12 8.30 -8.01
C TYR A 84 8.61 7.21 -7.04
N ARG A 85 9.57 6.46 -6.46
CA ARG A 85 9.31 5.55 -5.34
C ARG A 85 9.85 6.18 -4.07
N PRO A 86 9.03 6.29 -3.02
CA PRO A 86 9.58 6.60 -1.72
C PRO A 86 10.55 5.47 -1.31
N PRO A 87 11.62 5.79 -0.56
CA PRO A 87 12.47 4.76 0.03
C PRO A 87 11.63 3.78 0.84
N CYS A 88 11.89 2.49 0.69
CA CYS A 88 11.21 1.47 1.47
C CYS A 88 11.63 1.57 2.94
N GLY A 89 10.65 1.69 3.85
CA GLY A 89 10.87 1.74 5.29
C GLY A 89 10.99 0.37 5.98
N ALA A 90 11.14 -0.72 5.22
CA ALA A 90 11.33 -2.04 5.81
C ALA A 90 12.59 -2.08 6.68
N LEU A 91 12.51 -2.72 7.85
CA LEU A 91 13.50 -2.73 8.93
C LEU A 91 13.78 -1.40 9.62
N THR A 92 13.18 -0.30 9.17
CA THR A 92 13.27 1.01 9.84
C THR A 92 11.93 1.44 10.41
N ASP A 93 10.86 1.33 9.65
CA ASP A 93 9.52 1.77 10.01
C ASP A 93 8.57 0.59 10.27
N PHE A 94 8.85 -0.55 9.65
CA PHE A 94 8.10 -1.79 9.82
C PHE A 94 8.99 -3.00 9.53
N PHE A 95 8.54 -4.16 9.96
CA PHE A 95 9.11 -5.49 9.69
C PHE A 95 7.99 -6.52 9.65
N PHE A 96 8.30 -7.71 9.24
CA PHE A 96 7.37 -8.82 9.18
C PHE A 96 7.85 -9.96 10.09
N ILE A 97 6.93 -10.55 10.87
CA ILE A 97 7.16 -11.76 11.64
C ILE A 97 6.16 -12.79 11.15
N ASP A 98 6.66 -13.94 10.75
CA ASP A 98 5.83 -15.05 10.33
C ASP A 98 5.28 -15.87 11.52
N PRO A 99 4.34 -16.81 11.32
CA PRO A 99 3.79 -17.63 12.41
C PRO A 99 4.81 -18.55 13.10
N TRP A 100 5.94 -18.79 12.48
CA TRP A 100 7.04 -19.58 13.08
C TRP A 100 8.00 -18.73 13.91
N GLY A 101 7.86 -17.42 13.86
CA GLY A 101 8.69 -16.47 14.61
C GLY A 101 9.88 -15.93 13.82
N ASN A 102 9.99 -16.24 12.53
CA ASN A 102 11.05 -15.67 11.69
C ASN A 102 10.79 -14.21 11.44
N VAL A 103 11.84 -13.40 11.57
CA VAL A 103 11.82 -11.95 11.31
C VAL A 103 12.42 -11.68 9.95
N SER A 104 11.70 -10.92 9.12
CA SER A 104 12.16 -10.49 7.81
C SER A 104 11.77 -9.04 7.51
N PRO A 105 12.37 -8.37 6.53
CA PRO A 105 12.03 -6.99 6.16
C PRO A 105 10.56 -6.80 5.81
N CYS A 106 9.97 -7.69 5.04
CA CYS A 106 8.57 -7.64 4.63
C CYS A 106 8.06 -9.03 4.23
N ASN A 107 6.74 -9.18 4.13
CA ASN A 107 6.11 -10.45 3.69
C ASN A 107 6.34 -10.79 2.21
N GLY A 108 6.88 -9.87 1.42
CA GLY A 108 7.26 -10.10 0.02
C GLY A 108 8.72 -10.54 -0.16
N SER A 109 9.54 -10.54 0.92
CA SER A 109 10.93 -11.01 0.85
C SER A 109 10.99 -12.53 0.78
N GLY A 110 12.06 -13.07 0.21
CA GLY A 110 12.32 -14.52 0.20
C GLY A 110 12.93 -15.00 1.53
N GLU A 111 13.17 -16.30 1.61
CA GLU A 111 13.76 -16.94 2.78
C GLU A 111 15.16 -16.39 3.11
N GLU A 112 15.91 -16.05 2.10
CA GLU A 112 17.25 -15.48 2.20
C GLU A 112 17.30 -14.12 2.92
N TRP A 113 16.12 -13.48 3.12
CA TRP A 113 15.99 -12.21 3.82
C TRP A 113 15.62 -12.37 5.31
N ILE A 114 15.49 -13.61 5.80
CA ILE A 114 15.21 -13.88 7.22
C ILE A 114 16.45 -13.49 8.04
N ILE A 115 16.26 -12.55 8.97
CA ILE A 115 17.34 -12.00 9.79
C ILE A 115 17.50 -12.68 11.15
N GLY A 116 16.50 -13.44 11.58
CA GLY A 116 16.52 -14.19 12.84
C GLY A 116 15.15 -14.71 13.22
N ASN A 117 15.05 -15.31 14.41
CA ASN A 117 13.80 -15.87 14.93
C ASN A 117 13.59 -15.40 16.37
N ILE A 118 12.41 -14.85 16.66
CA ILE A 118 12.07 -14.31 18.00
C ILE A 118 11.91 -15.38 19.09
N LYS A 119 11.85 -16.68 18.73
CA LYS A 119 11.86 -17.78 19.67
C LYS A 119 13.27 -18.19 20.11
N GLU A 120 14.28 -17.75 19.35
CA GLU A 120 15.68 -18.15 19.54
C GLU A 120 16.52 -17.00 20.13
N ASP A 121 16.16 -15.74 19.80
CA ASP A 121 16.91 -14.58 20.25
C ASP A 121 15.97 -13.38 20.50
N SER A 122 16.45 -12.41 21.25
CA SER A 122 15.73 -11.17 21.49
C SER A 122 15.61 -10.34 20.21
N PHE A 123 14.49 -9.67 20.05
CA PHE A 123 14.27 -8.78 18.89
C PHE A 123 15.38 -7.73 18.74
N GLU A 124 15.89 -7.23 19.88
CA GLU A 124 16.97 -6.24 19.89
C GLU A 124 18.28 -6.82 19.31
N ASN A 125 18.65 -8.03 19.68
CA ASN A 125 19.83 -8.72 19.15
C ASN A 125 19.67 -9.02 17.65
N ILE A 126 18.48 -9.50 17.24
CA ILE A 126 18.17 -9.76 15.84
C ILE A 126 18.38 -8.49 15.00
N MET A 127 17.84 -7.36 15.43
CA MET A 127 17.94 -6.09 14.71
C MET A 127 19.36 -5.50 14.66
N LYS A 128 20.22 -5.85 15.64
CA LYS A 128 21.63 -5.44 15.65
C LYS A 128 22.55 -6.40 14.89
N SER A 129 22.05 -7.55 14.44
CA SER A 129 22.84 -8.59 13.78
C SER A 129 23.43 -8.16 12.45
N GLU A 130 24.49 -8.85 12.02
CA GLU A 130 25.05 -8.67 10.68
C GLU A 130 24.04 -9.07 9.57
N LYS A 131 23.15 -10.02 9.84
CA LYS A 131 22.05 -10.37 8.93
C LYS A 131 21.09 -9.20 8.74
N ALA A 132 20.72 -8.50 9.80
CA ALA A 132 19.85 -7.30 9.71
C ALA A 132 20.53 -6.18 8.90
N LYS A 133 21.82 -5.93 9.09
CA LYS A 133 22.57 -4.93 8.31
C LYS A 133 22.59 -5.28 6.84
N LYS A 134 22.88 -6.54 6.48
CA LYS A 134 22.83 -7.01 5.09
C LYS A 134 21.44 -6.89 4.49
N ALA A 135 20.40 -7.29 5.23
CA ALA A 135 19.03 -7.16 4.77
C ALA A 135 18.62 -5.70 4.54
N LEU A 136 19.10 -4.76 5.37
CA LEU A 136 18.86 -3.33 5.17
C LEU A 136 19.47 -2.81 3.85
N GLU A 137 20.66 -3.28 3.48
CA GLU A 137 21.25 -2.95 2.16
C GLU A 137 20.44 -3.55 1.00
N LEU A 138 19.92 -4.76 1.15
CA LEU A 138 19.02 -5.36 0.17
C LEU A 138 17.71 -4.55 0.04
N VAL A 139 17.15 -4.06 1.16
CA VAL A 139 15.96 -3.19 1.16
C VAL A 139 16.22 -1.89 0.41
N LYS A 140 17.37 -1.24 0.62
CA LYS A 140 17.74 0.00 -0.08
C LYS A 140 17.82 -0.19 -1.60
N ASN A 141 18.26 -1.36 -2.04
CA ASN A 141 18.40 -1.71 -3.45
C ASN A 141 17.20 -2.45 -4.03
N CYS A 142 16.13 -2.63 -3.25
CA CYS A 142 14.95 -3.36 -3.67
C CYS A 142 14.20 -2.60 -4.77
N LYS A 143 14.04 -3.27 -5.93
CA LYS A 143 13.34 -2.73 -7.10
C LYS A 143 11.89 -3.20 -7.23
N ARG A 144 11.35 -3.89 -6.22
CA ARG A 144 9.97 -4.41 -6.28
C ARG A 144 8.96 -3.27 -6.34
N ASN A 145 7.98 -3.39 -7.22
CA ASN A 145 6.86 -2.45 -7.31
C ASN A 145 5.78 -2.80 -6.29
N CYS A 146 6.02 -2.46 -5.03
CA CYS A 146 5.08 -2.73 -3.94
C CYS A 146 4.11 -1.57 -3.77
N ALA A 147 2.80 -1.87 -3.67
CA ALA A 147 1.75 -0.93 -3.32
C ALA A 147 1.14 -1.32 -1.96
N PHE A 148 1.97 -1.29 -0.91
CA PHE A 148 1.54 -1.53 0.45
C PHE A 148 1.27 -0.22 1.19
N ILE A 149 0.20 -0.21 1.97
CA ILE A 149 -0.18 0.98 2.76
C ILE A 149 0.93 1.41 3.73
N VAL A 150 1.70 0.48 4.29
CA VAL A 150 2.80 0.78 5.20
C VAL A 150 3.93 1.55 4.53
N THR A 151 4.20 1.28 3.24
CA THR A 151 5.21 1.99 2.45
C THR A 151 4.71 3.38 2.03
N GLU A 152 3.50 3.44 1.49
CA GLU A 152 2.89 4.68 0.98
C GLU A 152 2.56 5.66 2.11
N ARG A 153 2.07 5.16 3.26
CA ARG A 153 1.71 5.99 4.41
C ARG A 153 2.88 6.84 4.90
N HIS A 154 4.09 6.27 4.94
CA HIS A 154 5.27 7.00 5.40
C HIS A 154 5.51 8.24 4.54
N ASP A 155 5.46 8.11 3.22
CA ASP A 155 5.63 9.23 2.30
C ASP A 155 4.48 10.25 2.38
N MET A 156 3.24 9.76 2.52
CA MET A 156 2.07 10.61 2.71
C MET A 156 2.17 11.49 3.96
N VAL A 157 2.73 10.97 5.05
CA VAL A 157 2.91 11.71 6.30
C VAL A 157 4.06 12.71 6.20
N ARG A 158 5.16 12.34 5.56
CA ARG A 158 6.32 13.24 5.39
C ARG A 158 6.05 14.40 4.44
N ARG A 159 5.22 14.18 3.41
CA ARG A 159 4.91 15.16 2.38
C ARG A 159 3.39 15.33 2.17
N PRO A 160 2.66 15.75 3.22
CA PRO A 160 1.19 15.74 3.22
C PRO A 160 0.59 16.65 2.15
N TRP A 161 1.32 17.66 1.67
CA TRP A 161 0.86 18.56 0.60
C TRP A 161 0.66 17.82 -0.74
N ILE A 162 1.38 16.70 -0.99
CA ILE A 162 1.24 15.94 -2.24
C ILE A 162 -0.14 15.25 -2.29
N PRO A 163 -0.52 14.40 -1.33
CA PRO A 163 -1.87 13.82 -1.32
C PRO A 163 -2.97 14.87 -1.24
N ILE A 164 -2.78 15.95 -0.49
CA ILE A 164 -3.78 17.02 -0.38
C ILE A 164 -4.03 17.69 -1.75
N LYS A 165 -2.98 18.05 -2.47
CA LYS A 165 -3.11 18.65 -3.82
C LYS A 165 -3.84 17.70 -4.79
N TRP A 166 -3.47 16.42 -4.79
CA TRP A 166 -4.09 15.43 -5.65
C TRP A 166 -5.57 15.24 -5.32
N ILE A 167 -5.92 15.14 -4.03
CA ILE A 167 -7.31 15.03 -3.57
C ILE A 167 -8.13 16.22 -3.99
N ILE A 168 -7.65 17.46 -3.76
CA ILE A 168 -8.36 18.69 -4.13
C ILE A 168 -8.54 18.74 -5.65
N LYS A 169 -7.47 18.53 -6.43
CA LYS A 169 -7.51 18.49 -7.90
C LYS A 169 -8.60 17.55 -8.39
N ASN A 170 -8.64 16.32 -7.89
CA ASN A 170 -9.58 15.32 -8.36
C ASN A 170 -11.01 15.55 -7.87
N LYS A 171 -11.22 16.05 -6.67
CA LYS A 171 -12.56 16.47 -6.23
C LYS A 171 -13.15 17.58 -7.10
N LEU A 172 -12.33 18.54 -7.54
CA LEU A 172 -12.77 19.61 -8.46
C LEU A 172 -13.08 19.02 -9.85
N ARG A 173 -12.25 18.11 -10.37
CA ARG A 173 -12.48 17.42 -11.65
C ARG A 173 -13.80 16.65 -11.65
N ILE A 174 -14.04 15.85 -10.59
CA ILE A 174 -15.28 15.07 -10.46
C ILE A 174 -16.51 15.99 -10.42
N ARG A 175 -16.44 17.14 -9.73
CA ARG A 175 -17.54 18.14 -9.73
C ARG A 175 -17.80 18.73 -11.11
N GLN A 176 -16.80 18.76 -11.99
CA GLN A 176 -16.91 19.20 -13.38
C GLN A 176 -17.31 18.08 -14.35
N GLY A 177 -17.66 16.90 -13.85
CA GLY A 177 -17.96 15.73 -14.70
C GLY A 177 -16.77 15.13 -15.43
N LYS A 178 -15.53 15.43 -14.98
CA LYS A 178 -14.29 14.94 -15.58
C LYS A 178 -13.78 13.70 -14.82
N ASP A 179 -13.06 12.84 -15.52
CA ASP A 179 -12.42 11.67 -14.94
C ASP A 179 -11.28 12.01 -13.98
N ILE A 180 -10.89 11.04 -13.15
CA ILE A 180 -9.77 11.17 -12.23
C ILE A 180 -8.47 11.38 -13.02
N CYS A 181 -7.66 12.33 -12.57
CA CYS A 181 -6.29 12.49 -13.04
C CYS A 181 -5.36 11.68 -12.11
N TRP A 182 -4.70 10.70 -12.67
CA TRP A 182 -3.86 9.77 -11.91
C TRP A 182 -2.41 10.26 -11.70
N ASP A 183 -2.05 11.36 -12.35
CA ASP A 183 -0.72 12.00 -12.27
C ASP A 183 -0.63 13.03 -11.14
#